data_43d439620d89f6751eaf8a241a44288e
#
_entry.id   43d439620d89f6751eaf8a241a44288e
#
_cell.length_a   1.000
_cell.length_b   1.000
_cell.length_c   1.000
_cell.angle_alpha   90.00
_cell.angle_beta   90.00
_cell.angle_gamma   90.00
#
_symmetry.space_group_name_H-M   'P 1'
#
loop_
_entity.id
_entity.type
_entity.pdbx_description
1 polymer ?
#
loop_
_entity_poly.entity_id
_entity_poly.type
_entity_poly.pdbx_seq_one_letter_code
_entity_poly.pdbx_strand_id
1 'polypeptide(L)'
;MGDIIHFNQYRADPKVVHNDVAELSKKDIYKVEQIRDSIETALEKVATTENMPLTVAMAAGRYAAMRMFQLQGRAETMAFMDQCVVTAELCDDFMQQFDEDA
;
A
#
# COMPACT_ATOMS: atom_id res chain seq x y z
N MET A 1 -21.56 -3.00 2.81
CA MET A 1 -21.02 -3.10 2.63
C MET A 1 -20.74 -3.22 2.79
N GLY A 2 -20.68 -3.70 2.79
CA GLY A 2 -20.23 -3.97 2.58
C GLY A 2 -19.87 -4.26 2.68
N ASP A 3 -20.09 -4.33 2.46
CA ASP A 3 -19.55 -4.80 2.32
C ASP A 3 -19.08 -4.85 2.75
N ILE A 4 -19.23 -5.01 2.97
CA ILE A 4 -18.70 -5.42 3.16
C ILE A 4 -18.44 -5.77 3.44
N ILE A 5 -18.73 -5.98 3.45
CA ILE A 5 -18.37 -6.58 3.42
C ILE A 5 -18.11 -6.90 3.66
N HIS A 6 -18.15 -7.22 3.77
CA HIS A 6 -17.66 -7.84 3.78
C HIS A 6 -17.09 -8.04 4.27
N PHE A 7 -16.99 -8.05 4.34
CA PHE A 7 -16.32 -8.79 4.73
C PHE A 7 -16.27 -9.34 5.51
N ASN A 8 -16.56 -9.54 5.85
CA ASN A 8 -16.57 -10.41 6.19
C ASN A 8 -17.20 -11.02 6.04
N GLN A 9 -17.81 -10.95 5.44
CA GLN A 9 -18.12 -11.59 4.91
C GLN A 9 -17.52 -11.86 4.29
N TYR A 10 -17.15 -11.43 3.86
CA TYR A 10 -16.49 -11.73 3.19
C TYR A 10 -15.65 -12.33 3.64
N ARG A 11 -15.61 -12.44 4.42
CA ARG A 11 -14.91 -13.25 4.66
C ARG A 11 -15.32 -14.41 4.59
N ALA A 12 -16.26 -14.30 4.36
CA ALA A 12 -16.85 -15.55 4.06
C ALA A 12 -16.17 -16.24 2.94
N ASP A 13 -15.52 -15.49 2.10
CA ASP A 13 -14.77 -16.11 1.03
C ASP A 13 -13.30 -15.72 1.13
N PRO A 14 -12.54 -16.47 1.92
CA PRO A 14 -11.12 -16.20 2.07
C PRO A 14 -10.34 -16.31 0.78
N LYS A 15 -10.88 -16.99 -0.22
CA LYS A 15 -10.22 -17.09 -1.51
C LYS A 15 -9.98 -15.74 -2.15
N VAL A 16 -10.92 -14.81 -1.98
CA VAL A 16 -10.79 -13.49 -2.57
C VAL A 16 -9.55 -12.80 -2.02
N VAL A 17 -9.36 -12.87 -0.71
CA VAL A 17 -8.19 -12.28 -0.08
C VAL A 17 -6.92 -12.96 -0.54
N HIS A 18 -6.92 -14.27 -0.59
CA HIS A 18 -5.74 -15.02 -1.03
C HIS A 18 -5.38 -14.68 -2.45
N ASN A 19 -6.36 -14.60 -3.33
CA ASN A 19 -6.10 -14.30 -4.73
C ASN A 19 -5.50 -12.92 -4.91
N ASP A 20 -5.85 -11.97 -4.02
CA ASP A 20 -5.32 -10.63 -4.13
C ASP A 20 -3.86 -10.54 -3.74
N VAL A 21 -3.38 -11.39 -2.85
CA VAL A 21 -2.03 -11.23 -2.31
C VAL A 21 -1.16 -12.48 -2.37
N ALA A 22 -1.75 -13.67 -2.27
CA ALA A 22 -0.96 -14.88 -2.05
C ALA A 22 -0.78 -15.75 -3.28
N GLU A 23 -1.78 -15.79 -4.15
CA GLU A 23 -1.80 -16.76 -5.24
C GLU A 23 -1.91 -16.08 -6.59
N LEU A 24 -1.17 -15.01 -6.76
CA LEU A 24 -1.21 -14.26 -8.01
C LEU A 24 -0.44 -15.00 -9.10
N SER A 25 -1.05 -15.10 -10.27
CA SER A 25 -0.37 -15.57 -11.46
C SER A 25 0.61 -14.50 -11.94
N LYS A 26 1.46 -14.85 -12.91
CA LYS A 26 2.37 -13.87 -13.49
C LYS A 26 1.63 -12.68 -14.08
N LYS A 27 0.49 -12.93 -14.71
CA LYS A 27 -0.33 -11.87 -15.29
C LYS A 27 -0.85 -10.96 -14.20
N ASP A 28 -1.28 -11.54 -13.09
CA ASP A 28 -1.82 -10.77 -11.97
C ASP A 28 -0.74 -9.95 -11.27
N ILE A 29 0.45 -10.52 -11.14
CA ILE A 29 1.58 -9.80 -10.58
C ILE A 29 1.91 -8.58 -11.44
N TYR A 30 1.95 -8.76 -12.74
CA TYR A 30 2.19 -7.66 -13.67
C TYR A 30 1.13 -6.57 -13.52
N LYS A 31 -0.13 -6.98 -13.36
CA LYS A 31 -1.23 -6.04 -13.16
C LYS A 31 -1.07 -5.25 -11.87
N VAL A 32 -0.69 -5.93 -10.80
CA VAL A 32 -0.47 -5.29 -9.52
C VAL A 32 0.64 -4.25 -9.63
N GLU A 33 1.73 -4.60 -10.31
CA GLU A 33 2.83 -3.67 -10.50
C GLU A 33 2.42 -2.45 -11.33
N GLN A 34 1.60 -2.67 -12.34
CA GLN A 34 1.09 -1.56 -13.15
C GLN A 34 0.22 -0.62 -12.32
N ILE A 35 -0.63 -1.18 -11.47
CA ILE A 35 -1.49 -0.37 -10.60
C ILE A 35 -0.61 0.46 -9.66
N ARG A 36 0.38 -0.17 -9.03
CA ARG A 36 1.28 0.53 -8.13
C ARG A 36 1.98 1.68 -8.85
N ASP A 37 2.55 1.39 -10.02
CA ASP A 37 3.29 2.40 -10.77
C ASP A 37 2.38 3.57 -11.19
N SER A 38 1.15 3.26 -11.58
CA SER A 38 0.19 4.30 -11.95
C SER A 38 -0.14 5.21 -10.78
N ILE A 39 -0.33 4.62 -9.61
CA ILE A 39 -0.66 5.40 -8.41
C ILE A 39 0.53 6.26 -8.00
N GLU A 40 1.73 5.67 -7.99
CA GLU A 40 2.92 6.42 -7.60
C GLU A 40 3.20 7.56 -8.57
N THR A 41 3.01 7.32 -9.86
CA THR A 41 3.18 8.38 -10.87
C THR A 41 2.18 9.50 -10.64
N ALA A 42 0.92 9.15 -10.36
CA ALA A 42 -0.10 10.16 -10.11
C ALA A 42 0.22 10.99 -8.86
N LEU A 43 0.67 10.33 -7.80
CA LEU A 43 1.03 11.02 -6.56
C LEU A 43 2.21 11.96 -6.79
N GLU A 44 3.23 11.50 -7.51
CA GLU A 44 4.37 12.33 -7.83
C GLU A 44 3.99 13.54 -8.66
N LYS A 45 3.07 13.35 -9.59
CA LYS A 45 2.60 14.46 -10.41
C LYS A 45 1.93 15.52 -9.55
N VAL A 46 1.07 15.11 -8.63
CA VAL A 46 0.39 16.06 -7.75
C VAL A 46 1.42 16.74 -6.83
N ALA A 47 2.36 15.96 -6.30
CA ALA A 47 3.38 16.48 -5.41
C ALA A 47 4.19 17.57 -6.10
N THR A 48 4.56 17.35 -7.35
CA THR A 48 5.33 18.31 -8.13
C THR A 48 4.50 19.53 -8.51
N THR A 49 3.29 19.28 -9.00
CA THR A 49 2.41 20.35 -9.46
C THR A 49 2.07 21.32 -8.33
N GLU A 50 1.75 20.79 -7.16
CA GLU A 50 1.38 21.60 -6.01
C GLU A 50 2.58 22.02 -5.18
N ASN A 51 3.74 21.44 -5.45
CA ASN A 51 4.97 21.67 -4.67
C ASN A 51 4.75 21.36 -3.17
N MET A 52 4.05 20.26 -2.89
CA MET A 52 3.75 19.85 -1.53
C MET A 52 3.92 18.34 -1.39
N PRO A 53 5.15 17.85 -1.56
CA PRO A 53 5.37 16.39 -1.53
C PRO A 53 5.05 15.74 -0.18
N LEU A 54 5.34 16.41 0.92
CA LEU A 54 5.04 15.86 2.24
C LEU A 54 3.53 15.72 2.45
N THR A 55 2.78 16.74 2.05
CA THR A 55 1.33 16.70 2.17
C THR A 55 0.75 15.55 1.35
N VAL A 56 1.27 15.36 0.15
CA VAL A 56 0.80 14.27 -0.71
C VAL A 56 1.12 12.92 -0.09
N ALA A 57 2.33 12.75 0.46
CA ALA A 57 2.71 11.49 1.13
C ALA A 57 1.80 11.20 2.31
N MET A 58 1.52 12.22 3.14
CA MET A 58 0.64 12.03 4.30
C MET A 58 -0.78 11.70 3.89
N ALA A 59 -1.29 12.35 2.86
CA ALA A 59 -2.63 12.07 2.35
C ALA A 59 -2.72 10.65 1.81
N ALA A 60 -1.68 10.19 1.11
CA ALA A 60 -1.64 8.84 0.58
C ALA A 60 -1.67 7.81 1.71
N GLY A 61 -0.88 8.06 2.77
CA GLY A 61 -0.86 7.16 3.92
C GLY A 61 -2.20 7.13 4.64
N ARG A 62 -2.82 8.29 4.80
CA ARG A 62 -4.13 8.34 5.44
C ARG A 62 -5.18 7.58 4.62
N TYR A 63 -5.16 7.75 3.32
CA TYR A 63 -6.06 7.03 2.43
C TYR A 63 -5.85 5.52 2.56
N ALA A 64 -4.58 5.09 2.55
CA ALA A 64 -4.26 3.68 2.65
C ALA A 64 -4.79 3.08 3.94
N ALA A 65 -4.56 3.76 5.07
CA ALA A 65 -5.02 3.27 6.37
C ALA A 65 -6.53 3.16 6.41
N MET A 66 -7.22 4.18 5.92
CA MET A 66 -8.68 4.21 5.93
C MET A 66 -9.25 3.10 5.06
N ARG A 67 -8.73 2.96 3.84
CA ARG A 67 -9.25 1.94 2.92
C ARG A 67 -8.94 0.53 3.39
N MET A 68 -7.74 0.30 3.91
CA MET A 68 -7.42 -1.01 4.46
C MET A 68 -8.37 -1.38 5.58
N PHE A 69 -8.66 -0.43 6.45
CA PHE A 69 -9.61 -0.68 7.54
C PHE A 69 -10.99 -1.04 7.01
N GLN A 70 -11.45 -0.28 6.01
CA GLN A 70 -12.78 -0.52 5.43
C GLN A 70 -12.87 -1.88 4.73
N LEU A 71 -11.77 -2.30 4.10
CA LEU A 71 -11.78 -3.52 3.30
C LEU A 71 -11.43 -4.76 4.12
N GLN A 72 -10.54 -4.66 5.11
CA GLN A 72 -9.98 -5.80 5.79
C GLN A 72 -10.09 -5.76 7.32
N GLY A 73 -10.45 -4.61 7.89
CA GLY A 73 -10.57 -4.48 9.33
C GLY A 73 -9.25 -4.15 10.00
N ARG A 74 -9.30 -4.09 11.33
CA ARG A 74 -8.21 -3.55 12.12
C ARG A 74 -6.93 -4.39 12.06
N ALA A 75 -7.06 -5.70 12.22
CA ALA A 75 -5.88 -6.56 12.30
C ALA A 75 -5.04 -6.49 11.04
N GLU A 76 -5.70 -6.57 9.88
CA GLU A 76 -4.99 -6.52 8.61
C GLU A 76 -4.42 -5.13 8.33
N THR A 77 -5.12 -4.09 8.78
CA THR A 77 -4.62 -2.74 8.63
C THR A 77 -3.34 -2.55 9.42
N MET A 78 -3.30 -3.05 10.66
CA MET A 78 -2.11 -2.93 11.48
C MET A 78 -0.94 -3.72 10.90
N ALA A 79 -1.22 -4.90 10.36
CA ALA A 79 -0.18 -5.69 9.70
C ALA A 79 0.40 -4.94 8.50
N PHE A 80 -0.46 -4.31 7.72
CA PHE A 80 -0.02 -3.52 6.58
C PHE A 80 0.82 -2.33 7.02
N MET A 81 0.40 -1.64 8.08
CA MET A 81 1.18 -0.51 8.61
C MET A 81 2.56 -0.96 9.08
N ASP A 82 2.63 -2.13 9.70
CA ASP A 82 3.93 -2.69 10.11
C ASP A 82 4.83 -2.92 8.91
N GLN A 83 4.28 -3.37 7.79
CA GLN A 83 5.07 -3.53 6.57
C GLN A 83 5.55 -2.19 6.03
N CYS A 84 4.76 -1.15 6.19
CA CYS A 84 5.18 0.19 5.78
C CYS A 84 6.36 0.66 6.64
N VAL A 85 6.36 0.33 7.92
CA VAL A 85 7.48 0.66 8.79
C VAL A 85 8.74 -0.05 8.32
N VAL A 86 8.63 -1.32 7.97
CA VAL A 86 9.76 -2.09 7.43
C VAL A 86 10.31 -1.42 6.17
N THR A 87 9.42 -0.97 5.30
CA THR A 87 9.84 -0.27 4.08
C THR A 87 10.63 0.99 4.43
N ALA A 88 10.17 1.75 5.42
CA ALA A 88 10.86 2.95 5.86
C ALA A 88 12.23 2.62 6.42
N GLU A 89 12.33 1.53 7.18
CA GLU A 89 13.61 1.10 7.73
C GLU A 89 14.59 0.71 6.64
N LEU A 90 14.10 0.03 5.59
CA LEU A 90 14.94 -0.32 4.47
C LEU A 90 15.45 0.93 3.73
N CYS A 91 14.61 1.94 3.60
CA CYS A 91 15.04 3.21 3.01
C CYS A 91 16.14 3.87 3.84
N ASP A 92 16.00 3.83 5.16
CA ASP A 92 16.99 4.40 6.05
C ASP A 92 18.33 3.69 5.91
N ASP A 93 18.31 2.36 5.89
CA ASP A 93 19.52 1.56 5.72
C ASP A 93 20.20 1.89 4.40
N PHE A 94 19.43 2.02 3.34
CA PHE A 94 19.95 2.36 2.02
C PHE A 94 20.62 3.72 2.03
N MET A 95 20.01 4.71 2.65
CA MET A 95 20.57 6.05 2.72
C MET A 95 21.85 6.08 3.56
N GLN A 96 21.89 5.29 4.62
CA GLN A 96 23.10 5.19 5.43
C GLN A 96 24.27 4.62 4.63
N GLN A 97 24.00 3.64 3.77
CA GLN A 97 25.04 3.10 2.89
C GLN A 97 25.59 4.16 1.95
N PHE A 98 24.74 5.01 1.43
CA PHE A 98 25.19 6.11 0.59
C PHE A 98 26.09 7.06 1.36
N ASP A 99 25.74 7.38 2.58
CA ASP A 99 26.53 8.30 3.39
C ASP A 99 27.89 7.70 3.71
N GLU A 100 27.95 6.40 3.98
CA GLU A 100 29.20 5.74 4.27
C GLU A 100 30.12 5.69 3.06
N ASP A 101 29.55 5.54 1.89
CA ASP A 101 30.31 5.46 0.65
C ASP A 101 30.80 6.85 0.20
N ALA A 102 30.12 7.86 0.65
CA ALA A 102 30.49 9.22 0.28
C ALA A 102 31.71 9.69 1.06
#